data_1b09582c7f033fc1cc7d1a0acdc877cf
#
_entry.id   1b09582c7f033fc1cc7d1a0acdc877cf
#
_cell.length_a   1.000
_cell.length_b   1.000
_cell.length_c   1.000
_cell.angle_alpha   90.00
_cell.angle_beta   90.00
_cell.angle_gamma   90.00
#
_symmetry.space_group_name_H-M   'P 1'
#
loop_
_entity.id
_entity.type
_entity.pdbx_description
1 polymer ?
#
loop_
_entity_poly.entity_id
_entity_poly.type
_entity_poly.pdbx_seq_one_letter_code
_entity_poly.pdbx_strand_id
1 'polypeptide(L)'
;MFIRLLTVIVPQKPVSIDPSAGVSYIAERETAVYTEPSPTPEPTELTAAPAETGFLEIKDNNFNAAFKDIHICGDSLMEAIYEYGILDGKYITAAVGVNSNHIDKNYNDLVALKPKYLVLHYGSNTIGSKDAADSFISDYKASILRLKEQLPDTEIYVDSIFPVSQNAASKQKKFNNIPYYNEKLAEMCSEIGVHFLDYTILFNDFETNYYDKDGIHPLRKFYEEQYLPFVYTEIMRGR
;
A
#
# COMPACT_ATOMS: atom_id res chain seq x y z
N MET A 1 58.32 -21.02 2.41
CA MET A 1 57.82 -22.37 2.70
C MET A 1 56.32 -22.27 2.84
N PHE A 2 55.57 -22.50 1.70
CA PHE A 2 54.12 -22.38 1.65
C PHE A 2 53.50 -23.75 1.89
N ILE A 3 52.75 -23.91 2.97
CA ILE A 3 51.96 -25.14 3.27
C ILE A 3 50.64 -25.00 2.53
N ARG A 4 50.41 -25.85 1.50
CA ARG A 4 49.11 -26.02 0.86
C ARG A 4 48.23 -26.95 1.73
N LEU A 5 47.14 -26.41 2.28
CA LEU A 5 46.07 -27.24 2.86
C LEU A 5 45.28 -27.90 1.72
N LEU A 6 45.32 -29.23 1.63
CA LEU A 6 44.45 -30.03 0.80
C LEU A 6 43.14 -30.24 1.51
N THR A 7 42.08 -29.63 0.99
CA THR A 7 40.71 -29.88 1.45
C THR A 7 40.23 -31.21 0.81
N VAL A 8 40.00 -32.23 1.60
CA VAL A 8 39.41 -33.50 1.19
C VAL A 8 37.89 -33.33 1.11
N ILE A 9 37.35 -33.36 -0.11
CA ILE A 9 35.87 -33.39 -0.33
C ILE A 9 35.42 -34.83 -0.11
N VAL A 10 34.67 -35.09 0.96
CA VAL A 10 34.00 -36.37 1.21
C VAL A 10 32.67 -36.37 0.45
N PRO A 11 32.44 -37.32 -0.46
CA PRO A 11 31.18 -37.40 -1.17
C PRO A 11 30.05 -37.82 -0.21
N GLN A 12 29.01 -37.04 -0.14
CA GLN A 12 27.79 -37.36 0.61
C GLN A 12 26.99 -38.42 -0.16
N LYS A 13 26.57 -39.46 0.54
CA LYS A 13 25.66 -40.48 -0.05
C LYS A 13 24.29 -39.87 -0.33
N PRO A 14 23.63 -40.18 -1.45
CA PRO A 14 22.27 -39.73 -1.71
C PRO A 14 21.31 -40.30 -0.64
N VAL A 15 20.49 -39.41 -0.09
CA VAL A 15 19.40 -39.78 0.85
C VAL A 15 18.31 -40.45 0.03
N SER A 16 18.06 -41.73 0.30
CA SER A 16 16.94 -42.47 -0.28
C SER A 16 15.65 -41.99 0.40
N ILE A 17 14.77 -41.34 -0.37
CA ILE A 17 13.43 -40.97 0.09
C ILE A 17 12.52 -42.17 -0.12
N ASP A 18 11.96 -42.71 0.96
CA ASP A 18 10.97 -43.80 0.88
C ASP A 18 9.59 -43.19 0.55
N PRO A 19 9.02 -43.45 -0.60
CA PRO A 19 7.72 -42.89 -1.01
C PRO A 19 6.53 -43.49 -0.23
N SER A 20 6.71 -44.57 0.52
CA SER A 20 5.62 -45.23 1.27
C SER A 20 5.19 -44.40 2.50
N ALA A 21 6.07 -43.53 3.03
CA ALA A 21 5.74 -42.64 4.16
C ALA A 21 4.71 -41.57 3.83
N GLY A 22 4.62 -41.15 2.55
CA GLY A 22 3.63 -40.17 2.10
C GLY A 22 2.22 -40.76 1.93
N VAL A 23 2.13 -42.03 1.58
CA VAL A 23 0.85 -42.70 1.33
C VAL A 23 0.12 -43.02 2.64
N SER A 24 0.85 -43.37 3.70
CA SER A 24 0.27 -43.61 5.03
C SER A 24 -0.32 -42.33 5.65
N TYR A 25 0.30 -41.16 5.41
CA TYR A 25 -0.20 -39.89 5.91
C TYR A 25 -1.53 -39.45 5.25
N ILE A 26 -1.75 -39.83 4.00
CA ILE A 26 -3.01 -39.54 3.27
C ILE A 26 -4.12 -40.49 3.74
N ALA A 27 -3.81 -41.77 3.94
CA ALA A 27 -4.78 -42.78 4.38
C ALA A 27 -5.32 -42.53 5.81
N GLU A 28 -4.51 -41.98 6.70
CA GLU A 28 -4.95 -41.62 8.07
C GLU A 28 -5.90 -40.40 8.11
N ARG A 29 -5.88 -39.54 7.09
CA ARG A 29 -6.80 -38.38 7.00
C ARG A 29 -8.17 -38.72 6.41
N GLU A 30 -8.27 -39.78 5.61
CA GLU A 30 -9.55 -40.20 4.99
C GLU A 30 -10.48 -40.95 5.98
N THR A 31 -9.97 -41.39 7.14
CA THR A 31 -10.75 -42.06 8.17
C THR A 31 -11.27 -41.14 9.29
N ALA A 32 -11.01 -39.84 9.25
CA ALA A 32 -11.59 -38.89 10.16
C ALA A 32 -13.10 -38.73 9.86
N VAL A 33 -13.92 -39.23 10.79
CA VAL A 33 -15.40 -39.13 10.72
C VAL A 33 -15.80 -37.68 10.56
N TYR A 34 -16.44 -37.38 9.43
CA TYR A 34 -17.06 -36.08 9.18
C TYR A 34 -18.24 -35.90 10.13
N THR A 35 -18.07 -35.09 11.17
CA THR A 35 -19.19 -34.59 11.96
C THR A 35 -19.72 -33.33 11.27
N GLU A 36 -20.97 -33.37 10.81
CA GLU A 36 -21.64 -32.21 10.24
C GLU A 36 -21.51 -31.00 11.18
N PRO A 37 -21.04 -29.84 10.70
CA PRO A 37 -21.05 -28.64 11.51
C PRO A 37 -22.47 -28.23 11.84
N SER A 38 -22.73 -27.93 13.12
CA SER A 38 -23.95 -27.29 13.59
C SER A 38 -24.30 -26.08 12.71
N PRO A 39 -25.58 -25.80 12.41
CA PRO A 39 -25.95 -24.72 11.51
C PRO A 39 -25.39 -23.40 12.03
N THR A 40 -24.52 -22.82 11.23
CA THR A 40 -24.05 -21.44 11.41
C THR A 40 -25.28 -20.53 11.37
N PRO A 41 -25.47 -19.60 12.33
CA PRO A 41 -26.55 -18.63 12.23
C PRO A 41 -26.39 -17.86 10.90
N GLU A 42 -27.48 -17.77 10.15
CA GLU A 42 -27.53 -16.96 8.92
C GLU A 42 -26.98 -15.56 9.21
N PRO A 43 -26.10 -15.03 8.34
CA PRO A 43 -25.70 -13.63 8.47
C PRO A 43 -26.96 -12.77 8.37
N THR A 44 -27.25 -12.03 9.42
CA THR A 44 -28.24 -10.95 9.36
C THR A 44 -27.79 -10.03 8.22
N GLU A 45 -28.54 -10.01 7.12
CA GLU A 45 -28.37 -9.02 6.07
C GLU A 45 -28.48 -7.63 6.73
N LEU A 46 -27.32 -7.04 7.02
CA LEU A 46 -27.23 -5.60 7.10
C LEU A 46 -27.56 -5.13 5.69
N THR A 47 -28.77 -4.61 5.51
CA THR A 47 -29.17 -3.85 4.34
C THR A 47 -28.22 -2.66 4.23
N ALA A 48 -27.06 -2.86 3.60
CA ALA A 48 -26.21 -1.79 3.15
C ALA A 48 -27.08 -0.94 2.20
N ALA A 49 -27.26 0.32 2.54
CA ALA A 49 -27.79 1.29 1.60
C ALA A 49 -26.99 1.13 0.28
N PRO A 50 -27.64 1.26 -0.90
CA PRO A 50 -26.92 1.13 -2.16
C PRO A 50 -25.74 2.07 -2.12
N ALA A 51 -24.52 1.53 -2.24
CA ALA A 51 -23.31 2.32 -2.33
C ALA A 51 -23.50 3.28 -3.51
N GLU A 52 -23.46 4.58 -3.26
CA GLU A 52 -23.45 5.58 -4.32
C GLU A 52 -22.21 5.29 -5.17
N THR A 53 -22.42 4.73 -6.36
CA THR A 53 -21.38 4.37 -7.29
C THR A 53 -20.93 5.64 -8.01
N GLY A 54 -19.73 6.12 -7.71
CA GLY A 54 -19.13 7.26 -8.36
C GLY A 54 -18.39 8.18 -7.38
N PHE A 55 -17.46 8.97 -7.90
CA PHE A 55 -16.78 9.98 -7.11
C PHE A 55 -17.69 11.17 -6.84
N LEU A 56 -17.48 11.84 -5.70
CA LEU A 56 -18.07 13.14 -5.44
C LEU A 56 -17.54 14.16 -6.44
N GLU A 57 -18.43 15.01 -6.96
CA GLU A 57 -18.04 16.06 -7.89
C GLU A 57 -17.15 17.12 -7.19
N ILE A 58 -16.03 17.41 -7.80
CA ILE A 58 -15.20 18.57 -7.45
C ILE A 58 -15.62 19.73 -8.34
N LYS A 59 -16.35 20.68 -7.76
CA LYS A 59 -16.94 21.80 -8.47
C LYS A 59 -15.90 22.54 -9.30
N ASP A 60 -16.20 22.74 -10.59
CA ASP A 60 -15.37 23.45 -11.56
C ASP A 60 -13.93 22.89 -11.66
N ASN A 61 -13.71 21.63 -11.29
CA ASN A 61 -12.38 21.01 -11.14
C ASN A 61 -11.43 21.85 -10.28
N ASN A 62 -11.97 22.60 -9.32
CA ASN A 62 -11.16 23.41 -8.43
C ASN A 62 -10.60 22.57 -7.27
N PHE A 63 -9.54 21.80 -7.59
CA PHE A 63 -8.87 20.92 -6.62
C PHE A 63 -8.32 21.71 -5.42
N ASN A 64 -7.79 22.91 -5.62
CA ASN A 64 -7.29 23.73 -4.51
C ASN A 64 -8.37 24.09 -3.51
N ALA A 65 -9.59 24.37 -3.93
CA ALA A 65 -10.70 24.63 -3.04
C ALA A 65 -11.21 23.36 -2.33
N ALA A 66 -11.25 22.25 -3.06
CA ALA A 66 -11.67 20.94 -2.52
C ALA A 66 -10.68 20.42 -1.46
N PHE A 67 -9.39 20.61 -1.67
CA PHE A 67 -8.31 20.10 -0.80
C PHE A 67 -7.84 21.12 0.26
N LYS A 68 -8.59 22.19 0.51
CA LYS A 68 -8.18 23.24 1.46
C LYS A 68 -7.88 22.75 2.89
N ASP A 69 -8.50 21.64 3.30
CA ASP A 69 -8.35 21.01 4.62
C ASP A 69 -7.55 19.69 4.55
N ILE A 70 -7.09 19.30 3.36
CA ILE A 70 -6.38 18.05 3.07
C ILE A 70 -4.93 18.37 2.73
N HIS A 71 -3.99 17.71 3.39
CA HIS A 71 -2.57 17.80 3.06
C HIS A 71 -2.05 16.43 2.62
N ILE A 72 -1.31 16.39 1.52
CA ILE A 72 -0.77 15.15 0.95
C ILE A 72 0.74 15.12 1.19
N CYS A 73 1.24 14.03 1.78
CA CYS A 73 2.67 13.74 1.89
C CYS A 73 3.02 12.52 1.07
N GLY A 74 4.16 12.57 0.35
CA GLY A 74 4.52 11.42 -0.45
C GLY A 74 5.88 11.47 -1.13
N ASP A 75 6.06 10.53 -2.04
CA ASP A 75 7.23 10.42 -2.90
C ASP A 75 7.01 11.13 -4.26
N SER A 76 7.77 10.75 -5.28
CA SER A 76 7.69 11.34 -6.63
C SER A 76 6.30 11.25 -7.25
N LEU A 77 5.50 10.25 -6.87
CA LEU A 77 4.15 10.10 -7.40
C LEU A 77 3.25 11.23 -6.89
N MET A 78 3.41 11.67 -5.65
CA MET A 78 2.65 12.80 -5.10
C MET A 78 3.25 14.15 -5.49
N GLU A 79 4.56 14.25 -5.64
CA GLU A 79 5.22 15.47 -6.16
C GLU A 79 4.72 15.83 -7.55
N ALA A 80 4.43 14.83 -8.40
CA ALA A 80 3.89 15.02 -9.73
C ALA A 80 2.57 15.85 -9.74
N ILE A 81 1.75 15.79 -8.69
CA ILE A 81 0.52 16.58 -8.58
C ILE A 81 0.83 18.08 -8.57
N TYR A 82 1.87 18.48 -7.85
CA TYR A 82 2.38 19.86 -7.83
C TYR A 82 3.06 20.23 -9.16
N GLU A 83 3.93 19.36 -9.67
CA GLU A 83 4.64 19.59 -10.94
C GLU A 83 3.68 19.72 -12.13
N TYR A 84 2.56 19.00 -12.12
CA TYR A 84 1.50 19.18 -13.10
C TYR A 84 0.65 20.44 -12.86
N GLY A 85 0.85 21.19 -11.76
CA GLY A 85 0.08 22.37 -11.42
C GLY A 85 -1.40 22.08 -11.11
N ILE A 86 -1.70 20.90 -10.53
CA ILE A 86 -3.06 20.50 -10.16
C ILE A 86 -3.40 21.01 -8.75
N LEU A 87 -2.47 20.89 -7.80
CA LEU A 87 -2.56 21.45 -6.45
C LEU A 87 -1.40 22.41 -6.18
N ASP A 88 -1.68 23.45 -5.42
CA ASP A 88 -0.65 24.38 -4.91
C ASP A 88 0.29 23.65 -3.93
N GLY A 89 1.57 24.03 -3.93
CA GLY A 89 2.59 23.41 -3.05
C GLY A 89 2.27 23.49 -1.56
N LYS A 90 1.41 24.42 -1.11
CA LYS A 90 0.96 24.50 0.30
C LYS A 90 0.12 23.30 0.75
N TYR A 91 -0.38 22.49 -0.17
CA TYR A 91 -1.17 21.28 0.11
C TYR A 91 -0.36 19.99 -0.02
N ILE A 92 0.92 20.09 -0.41
CA ILE A 92 1.76 18.94 -0.71
C ILE A 92 3.11 19.06 -0.01
N THR A 93 3.53 17.98 0.64
CA THR A 93 4.90 17.75 1.14
C THR A 93 5.42 16.48 0.50
N ALA A 94 6.05 16.57 -0.66
CA ALA A 94 6.53 15.42 -1.40
C ALA A 94 7.90 15.70 -2.04
N ALA A 95 8.64 14.64 -2.37
CA ALA A 95 9.92 14.76 -3.06
C ALA A 95 10.29 13.49 -3.84
N VAL A 96 11.05 13.66 -4.92
CA VAL A 96 11.56 12.54 -5.73
C VAL A 96 12.46 11.61 -4.88
N GLY A 97 12.24 10.30 -5.00
CA GLY A 97 13.14 9.28 -4.47
C GLY A 97 13.11 9.09 -2.96
N VAL A 98 12.17 9.73 -2.27
CA VAL A 98 12.03 9.57 -0.81
C VAL A 98 11.21 8.33 -0.44
N ASN A 99 11.35 7.91 0.81
CA ASN A 99 10.55 6.85 1.44
C ASN A 99 9.84 7.39 2.69
N SER A 100 9.23 6.54 3.51
CA SER A 100 8.46 6.96 4.70
C SER A 100 9.25 7.79 5.72
N ASN A 101 10.59 7.72 5.76
CA ASN A 101 11.40 8.58 6.62
C ASN A 101 11.37 10.07 6.23
N HIS A 102 10.80 10.40 5.08
CA HIS A 102 10.50 11.78 4.68
C HIS A 102 9.55 12.47 5.66
N ILE A 103 8.65 11.72 6.29
CA ILE A 103 7.78 12.20 7.37
C ILE A 103 8.62 12.76 8.50
N ASP A 104 9.63 12.03 8.95
CA ASP A 104 10.49 12.44 10.06
C ASP A 104 11.32 13.69 9.73
N LYS A 105 11.74 13.84 8.48
CA LYS A 105 12.46 15.03 8.00
C LYS A 105 11.58 16.28 7.99
N ASN A 106 10.28 16.13 7.73
CA ASN A 106 9.31 17.22 7.68
C ASN A 106 8.41 17.27 8.91
N TYR A 107 8.76 16.55 9.97
CA TYR A 107 7.92 16.36 11.16
C TYR A 107 7.44 17.67 11.78
N ASN A 108 8.37 18.61 12.02
CA ASN A 108 8.03 19.89 12.66
C ASN A 108 7.10 20.73 11.79
N ASP A 109 7.29 20.71 10.48
CA ASP A 109 6.45 21.47 9.54
C ASP A 109 5.04 20.86 9.48
N LEU A 110 4.91 19.54 9.47
CA LEU A 110 3.62 18.84 9.51
C LEU A 110 2.88 19.10 10.82
N VAL A 111 3.59 19.06 11.96
CA VAL A 111 3.00 19.39 13.26
C VAL A 111 2.55 20.85 13.34
N ALA A 112 3.32 21.77 12.75
CA ALA A 112 2.96 23.19 12.71
C ALA A 112 1.76 23.47 11.78
N LEU A 113 1.65 22.70 10.69
CA LEU A 113 0.57 22.84 9.70
C LEU A 113 -0.80 22.45 10.26
N LYS A 114 -0.88 21.45 11.13
CA LYS A 114 -2.12 20.93 11.76
C LYS A 114 -3.23 20.69 10.73
N PRO A 115 -3.00 19.90 9.68
CA PRO A 115 -4.02 19.65 8.68
C PRO A 115 -5.20 18.90 9.29
N LYS A 116 -6.41 19.16 8.81
CA LYS A 116 -7.58 18.39 9.27
C LYS A 116 -7.49 16.94 8.79
N TYR A 117 -7.06 16.75 7.54
CA TYR A 117 -6.85 15.44 6.91
C TYR A 117 -5.43 15.36 6.36
N LEU A 118 -4.72 14.32 6.73
CA LEU A 118 -3.36 14.04 6.26
C LEU A 118 -3.32 12.74 5.49
N VAL A 119 -3.00 12.82 4.21
CA VAL A 119 -2.86 11.66 3.31
C VAL A 119 -1.38 11.34 3.13
N LEU A 120 -1.00 10.10 3.35
CA LEU A 120 0.39 9.63 3.31
C LEU A 120 0.57 8.58 2.20
N HIS A 121 1.37 8.88 1.18
CA HIS A 121 1.66 7.99 0.06
C HIS A 121 3.15 7.66 -0.02
N TYR A 122 3.56 6.54 0.54
CA TYR A 122 4.95 6.05 0.52
C TYR A 122 5.00 4.54 0.26
N GLY A 123 6.13 4.10 -0.28
CA GLY A 123 6.39 2.68 -0.49
C GLY A 123 6.94 2.34 -1.86
N SER A 124 6.61 3.12 -2.91
CA SER A 124 7.04 2.86 -4.29
C SER A 124 8.56 2.72 -4.42
N ASN A 125 9.32 3.51 -3.65
CA ASN A 125 10.79 3.45 -3.60
C ASN A 125 11.34 2.38 -2.66
N THR A 126 10.50 1.75 -1.83
CA THR A 126 10.93 0.79 -0.79
C THR A 126 10.64 -0.65 -1.20
N ILE A 127 9.85 -0.88 -2.26
CA ILE A 127 9.50 -2.23 -2.70
C ILE A 127 10.75 -3.07 -2.96
N GLY A 128 10.85 -4.19 -2.27
CA GLY A 128 11.93 -5.17 -2.35
C GLY A 128 11.43 -6.58 -2.15
N SER A 129 12.15 -7.40 -1.36
CA SER A 129 11.69 -8.70 -0.89
C SER A 129 10.55 -8.55 0.12
N LYS A 130 9.92 -9.67 0.47
CA LYS A 130 8.91 -9.69 1.55
C LYS A 130 9.54 -9.36 2.91
N ASP A 131 10.77 -9.77 3.16
CA ASP A 131 11.48 -9.44 4.41
C ASP A 131 11.74 -7.93 4.54
N ALA A 132 11.92 -7.21 3.41
CA ALA A 132 12.08 -5.77 3.41
C ALA A 132 10.75 -5.04 3.75
N ALA A 133 9.61 -5.68 3.53
CA ALA A 133 8.32 -5.13 3.89
C ALA A 133 8.17 -4.94 5.39
N ASP A 134 8.61 -5.89 6.21
CA ASP A 134 8.48 -5.82 7.67
C ASP A 134 9.23 -4.62 8.25
N SER A 135 10.45 -4.34 7.76
CA SER A 135 11.20 -3.15 8.15
C SER A 135 10.50 -1.86 7.71
N PHE A 136 10.03 -1.81 6.46
CA PHE A 136 9.29 -0.65 5.95
C PHE A 136 8.03 -0.37 6.77
N ILE A 137 7.23 -1.38 7.06
CA ILE A 137 6.00 -1.26 7.85
C ILE A 137 6.31 -0.81 9.27
N SER A 138 7.35 -1.36 9.91
CA SER A 138 7.77 -0.97 11.26
C SER A 138 8.17 0.50 11.34
N ASP A 139 9.00 0.97 10.39
CA ASP A 139 9.48 2.35 10.34
C ASP A 139 8.32 3.32 10.03
N TYR A 140 7.47 2.96 9.08
CA TYR A 140 6.32 3.79 8.69
C TYR A 140 5.31 3.93 9.84
N LYS A 141 5.02 2.80 10.52
CA LYS A 141 4.17 2.78 11.71
C LYS A 141 4.71 3.71 12.81
N ALA A 142 6.01 3.66 13.08
CA ALA A 142 6.64 4.50 14.10
C ALA A 142 6.47 6.00 13.78
N SER A 143 6.71 6.39 12.51
CA SER A 143 6.53 7.77 12.05
C SER A 143 5.06 8.25 12.17
N ILE A 144 4.09 7.38 11.81
CA ILE A 144 2.66 7.72 11.91
C ILE A 144 2.25 7.88 13.38
N LEU A 145 2.67 6.97 14.26
CA LEU A 145 2.33 7.06 15.70
C LEU A 145 2.85 8.35 16.33
N ARG A 146 4.06 8.79 15.97
CA ARG A 146 4.60 10.08 16.41
C ARG A 146 3.76 11.26 15.92
N LEU A 147 3.27 11.23 14.67
CA LEU A 147 2.37 12.27 14.16
C LEU A 147 1.04 12.27 14.92
N LYS A 148 0.43 11.10 15.14
CA LYS A 148 -0.84 10.98 15.88
C LYS A 148 -0.74 11.58 17.29
N GLU A 149 0.38 11.38 17.98
CA GLU A 149 0.60 11.95 19.33
C GLU A 149 0.55 13.49 19.34
N GLN A 150 1.08 14.12 18.29
CA GLN A 150 1.17 15.59 18.20
C GLN A 150 0.02 16.24 17.44
N LEU A 151 -0.73 15.44 16.69
CA LEU A 151 -1.85 15.86 15.84
C LEU A 151 -3.14 15.10 16.21
N PRO A 152 -3.63 15.22 17.46
CA PRO A 152 -4.78 14.43 17.93
C PRO A 152 -6.08 14.73 17.17
N ASP A 153 -6.20 15.89 16.55
CA ASP A 153 -7.38 16.33 15.80
C ASP A 153 -7.24 16.08 14.28
N THR A 154 -6.11 15.50 13.83
CA THR A 154 -5.87 15.17 12.42
C THR A 154 -6.29 13.75 12.13
N GLU A 155 -7.16 13.56 11.15
CA GLU A 155 -7.45 12.25 10.59
C GLU A 155 -6.36 11.86 9.58
N ILE A 156 -5.72 10.70 9.81
CA ILE A 156 -4.62 10.22 8.97
C ILE A 156 -5.12 9.11 8.06
N TYR A 157 -4.80 9.25 6.78
CA TYR A 157 -5.09 8.31 5.71
C TYR A 157 -3.77 7.81 5.11
N VAL A 158 -3.65 6.52 4.92
CA VAL A 158 -2.49 5.87 4.29
C VAL A 158 -2.92 5.25 2.98
N ASP A 159 -2.28 5.65 1.91
CA ASP A 159 -2.52 5.12 0.58
C ASP A 159 -1.92 3.74 0.40
N SER A 160 -2.60 2.88 -0.34
CA SER A 160 -1.95 1.71 -0.93
C SER A 160 -0.88 2.14 -1.94
N ILE A 161 0.16 1.34 -2.10
CA ILE A 161 1.15 1.52 -3.17
C ILE A 161 0.45 1.27 -4.50
N PHE A 162 0.59 2.19 -5.46
CA PHE A 162 -0.01 2.06 -6.76
C PHE A 162 0.52 0.83 -7.51
N PRO A 163 -0.35 0.08 -8.19
CA PRO A 163 0.10 -0.92 -9.14
C PRO A 163 0.96 -0.29 -10.23
N VAL A 164 1.78 -1.09 -10.86
CA VAL A 164 2.56 -0.69 -12.04
C VAL A 164 2.07 -1.48 -13.26
N SER A 165 2.38 -0.99 -14.46
CA SER A 165 2.03 -1.71 -15.68
C SER A 165 2.67 -3.10 -15.72
N GLN A 166 2.04 -4.04 -16.46
CA GLN A 166 2.61 -5.38 -16.66
C GLN A 166 4.02 -5.34 -17.26
N ASN A 167 4.30 -4.37 -18.13
CA ASN A 167 5.61 -4.18 -18.73
C ASN A 167 6.65 -3.79 -17.66
N ALA A 168 6.33 -2.85 -16.76
CA ALA A 168 7.21 -2.48 -15.66
C ALA A 168 7.44 -3.66 -14.68
N ALA A 169 6.39 -4.38 -14.31
CA ALA A 169 6.48 -5.57 -13.44
C ALA A 169 7.31 -6.71 -14.09
N SER A 170 7.22 -6.88 -15.42
CA SER A 170 8.03 -7.88 -16.12
C SER A 170 9.52 -7.54 -16.10
N LYS A 171 9.87 -6.26 -16.20
CA LYS A 171 11.25 -5.76 -16.16
C LYS A 171 11.84 -5.76 -14.75
N GLN A 172 11.03 -5.46 -13.75
CA GLN A 172 11.46 -5.38 -12.35
C GLN A 172 10.56 -6.25 -11.47
N LYS A 173 11.00 -7.49 -11.23
CA LYS A 173 10.22 -8.52 -10.49
C LYS A 173 9.82 -8.10 -9.07
N LYS A 174 10.51 -7.13 -8.46
CA LYS A 174 10.15 -6.60 -7.14
C LYS A 174 8.72 -6.06 -7.08
N PHE A 175 8.20 -5.51 -8.17
CA PHE A 175 6.84 -4.99 -8.24
C PHE A 175 5.74 -6.06 -8.10
N ASN A 176 6.07 -7.34 -8.31
CA ASN A 176 5.14 -8.44 -8.01
C ASN A 176 4.82 -8.56 -6.50
N ASN A 177 5.59 -7.88 -5.64
CA ASN A 177 5.34 -7.86 -4.20
C ASN A 177 4.41 -6.70 -3.76
N ILE A 178 3.99 -5.80 -4.66
CA ILE A 178 3.06 -4.71 -4.32
C ILE A 178 1.82 -5.19 -3.56
N PRO A 179 1.11 -6.26 -3.99
CA PRO A 179 -0.06 -6.74 -3.25
C PRO A 179 0.27 -7.14 -1.81
N TYR A 180 1.41 -7.79 -1.58
CA TYR A 180 1.86 -8.15 -0.24
C TYR A 180 2.16 -6.93 0.64
N TYR A 181 2.81 -5.89 0.08
CA TYR A 181 3.05 -4.64 0.79
C TYR A 181 1.74 -3.94 1.15
N ASN A 182 0.76 -3.92 0.23
CA ASN A 182 -0.54 -3.31 0.47
C ASN A 182 -1.36 -4.06 1.54
N GLU A 183 -1.28 -5.40 1.58
CA GLU A 183 -1.85 -6.19 2.66
C GLU A 183 -1.25 -5.79 4.02
N LYS A 184 0.08 -5.66 4.09
CA LYS A 184 0.78 -5.23 5.32
C LYS A 184 0.46 -3.79 5.72
N LEU A 185 0.29 -2.88 4.76
CA LEU A 185 -0.17 -1.52 5.03
C LEU A 185 -1.58 -1.49 5.61
N ALA A 186 -2.51 -2.27 5.04
CA ALA A 186 -3.88 -2.38 5.55
C ALA A 186 -3.93 -2.95 6.98
N GLU A 187 -3.15 -4.01 7.27
CA GLU A 187 -3.00 -4.59 8.61
C GLU A 187 -2.47 -3.53 9.60
N MET A 188 -1.40 -2.82 9.24
CA MET A 188 -0.82 -1.75 10.06
C MET A 188 -1.84 -0.64 10.35
N CYS A 189 -2.56 -0.17 9.33
CA CYS A 189 -3.56 0.89 9.49
C CYS A 189 -4.66 0.48 10.46
N SER A 190 -5.15 -0.76 10.33
CA SER A 190 -6.16 -1.33 11.25
C SER A 190 -5.62 -1.40 12.68
N GLU A 191 -4.36 -1.83 12.87
CA GLU A 191 -3.74 -1.96 14.18
C GLU A 191 -3.61 -0.62 14.91
N ILE A 192 -3.18 0.44 14.19
CA ILE A 192 -2.93 1.75 14.80
C ILE A 192 -4.11 2.73 14.71
N GLY A 193 -5.23 2.28 14.13
CA GLY A 193 -6.44 3.08 14.01
C GLY A 193 -6.25 4.33 13.13
N VAL A 194 -5.78 4.13 11.89
CA VAL A 194 -5.76 5.12 10.82
C VAL A 194 -6.48 4.55 9.60
N HIS A 195 -6.91 5.40 8.68
CA HIS A 195 -7.63 4.98 7.49
C HIS A 195 -6.68 4.42 6.43
N PHE A 196 -7.08 3.35 5.75
CA PHE A 196 -6.38 2.81 4.59
C PHE A 196 -7.16 3.11 3.32
N LEU A 197 -6.53 3.76 2.34
CA LEU A 197 -7.11 4.04 1.03
C LEU A 197 -6.60 3.03 0.02
N ASP A 198 -7.45 2.09 -0.37
CA ASP A 198 -7.11 1.05 -1.33
C ASP A 198 -7.39 1.51 -2.76
N TYR A 199 -6.33 1.88 -3.46
CA TYR A 199 -6.41 2.28 -4.87
C TYR A 199 -6.44 1.11 -5.84
N THR A 200 -6.28 -0.12 -5.38
CA THR A 200 -6.27 -1.30 -6.28
C THR A 200 -7.58 -1.43 -7.04
N ILE A 201 -8.69 -0.98 -6.44
CA ILE A 201 -10.02 -0.95 -7.07
C ILE A 201 -10.07 -0.06 -8.32
N LEU A 202 -9.26 1.00 -8.39
CA LEU A 202 -9.22 1.92 -9.52
C LEU A 202 -8.46 1.33 -10.72
N PHE A 203 -7.65 0.28 -10.49
CA PHE A 203 -6.79 -0.31 -11.50
C PHE A 203 -7.38 -1.56 -12.15
N ASN A 204 -8.56 -2.04 -11.71
CA ASN A 204 -9.24 -3.19 -12.33
C ASN A 204 -9.66 -2.91 -13.77
N ASP A 205 -10.09 -1.66 -14.06
CA ASP A 205 -10.46 -1.17 -15.39
C ASP A 205 -9.46 -0.12 -15.91
N PHE A 206 -8.22 -0.15 -15.38
CA PHE A 206 -7.22 0.88 -15.64
C PHE A 206 -6.77 0.87 -17.08
N GLU A 207 -7.10 1.93 -17.79
CA GLU A 207 -6.62 2.12 -19.14
C GLU A 207 -5.10 2.31 -19.15
N THR A 208 -4.41 1.55 -19.99
CA THR A 208 -2.94 1.61 -20.13
C THR A 208 -2.40 3.01 -20.44
N ASN A 209 -3.28 3.92 -20.86
CA ASN A 209 -2.99 5.31 -21.20
C ASN A 209 -2.86 6.25 -19.99
N TYR A 210 -3.03 5.76 -18.75
CA TYR A 210 -2.78 6.53 -17.52
C TYR A 210 -1.32 6.50 -17.05
N TYR A 211 -0.50 5.57 -17.56
CA TYR A 211 0.92 5.51 -17.23
C TYR A 211 1.77 6.31 -18.21
N ASP A 212 2.86 6.88 -17.71
CA ASP A 212 3.98 7.32 -18.56
C ASP A 212 4.69 6.10 -19.17
N LYS A 213 5.64 6.34 -20.07
CA LYS A 213 6.39 5.32 -20.83
C LYS A 213 7.14 4.31 -19.95
N ASP A 214 7.45 4.67 -18.71
CA ASP A 214 8.10 3.78 -17.76
C ASP A 214 7.12 2.74 -17.16
N GLY A 215 5.82 3.00 -17.25
CA GLY A 215 4.77 2.15 -16.71
C GLY A 215 4.68 2.17 -15.19
N ILE A 216 5.27 3.17 -14.54
CA ILE A 216 5.31 3.36 -13.08
C ILE A 216 4.64 4.67 -12.70
N HIS A 217 5.05 5.77 -13.31
CA HIS A 217 4.54 7.10 -13.02
C HIS A 217 3.23 7.36 -13.75
N PRO A 218 2.16 7.76 -13.03
CA PRO A 218 0.92 8.16 -13.66
C PRO A 218 1.03 9.49 -14.41
N LEU A 219 0.25 9.61 -15.47
CA LEU A 219 0.08 10.87 -16.21
C LEU A 219 -0.87 11.81 -15.46
N ARG A 220 -0.82 13.11 -15.79
CA ARG A 220 -1.68 14.17 -15.24
C ARG A 220 -3.15 13.75 -15.13
N LYS A 221 -3.71 13.18 -16.19
CA LYS A 221 -5.13 12.80 -16.24
C LYS A 221 -5.53 11.76 -15.18
N PHE A 222 -4.60 10.88 -14.74
CA PHE A 222 -4.88 9.95 -13.65
C PHE A 222 -5.17 10.70 -12.34
N TYR A 223 -4.40 11.71 -12.03
CA TYR A 223 -4.61 12.49 -10.82
C TYR A 223 -5.91 13.28 -10.87
N GLU A 224 -6.24 13.87 -12.01
CA GLU A 224 -7.45 14.67 -12.20
C GLU A 224 -8.73 13.84 -12.27
N GLU A 225 -8.67 12.66 -12.91
CA GLU A 225 -9.85 11.84 -13.19
C GLU A 225 -10.09 10.72 -12.17
N GLN A 226 -9.04 10.27 -11.47
CA GLN A 226 -9.11 9.10 -10.59
C GLN A 226 -8.63 9.41 -9.17
N TYR A 227 -7.34 9.75 -8.98
CA TYR A 227 -6.73 9.81 -7.67
C TYR A 227 -7.35 10.89 -6.77
N LEU A 228 -7.34 12.16 -7.18
CA LEU A 228 -7.86 13.25 -6.36
C LEU A 228 -9.38 13.16 -6.12
N PRO A 229 -10.22 12.80 -7.12
CA PRO A 229 -11.63 12.53 -6.89
C PRO A 229 -11.88 11.38 -5.91
N PHE A 230 -11.08 10.31 -5.96
CA PHE A 230 -11.18 9.20 -5.01
C PHE A 230 -10.82 9.64 -3.59
N VAL A 231 -9.65 10.26 -3.38
CA VAL A 231 -9.22 10.79 -2.07
C VAL A 231 -10.28 11.70 -1.48
N TYR A 232 -10.76 12.66 -2.28
CA TYR A 232 -11.79 13.59 -1.85
C TYR A 232 -13.08 12.87 -1.44
N THR A 233 -13.50 11.89 -2.23
CA THR A 233 -14.72 11.12 -1.98
C THR A 233 -14.63 10.33 -0.68
N GLU A 234 -13.54 9.58 -0.48
CA GLU A 234 -13.35 8.75 0.71
C GLU A 234 -13.30 9.58 1.99
N ILE A 235 -12.57 10.71 1.97
CA ILE A 235 -12.50 11.62 3.10
C ILE A 235 -13.87 12.27 3.39
N MET A 236 -14.62 12.67 2.37
CA MET A 236 -15.89 13.37 2.56
C MET A 236 -17.05 12.43 2.95
N ARG A 237 -17.03 11.16 2.51
CA ARG A 237 -18.03 10.14 2.89
C ARG A 237 -17.78 9.55 4.27
N GLY A 238 -16.55 9.50 4.72
CA GLY A 238 -16.19 9.03 6.06
C GLY A 238 -16.59 9.97 7.21
N ARG A 239 -17.26 11.09 6.92
CA ARG A 239 -17.74 12.10 7.90
C ARG A 239 -19.01 11.69 8.60
#